data_a7dbc0271aa0dcd446fcc3410c90ebae
#
_entry.id   a7dbc0271aa0dcd446fcc3410c90ebae
#
_cell.length_a   1.000
_cell.length_b   1.000
_cell.length_c   1.000
_cell.angle_alpha   90.00
_cell.angle_beta   90.00
_cell.angle_gamma   90.00
#
_symmetry.space_group_name_H-M   'P 1'
#
loop_
_entity.id
_entity.type
_entity.pdbx_description
1 polymer ?
#
loop_
_entity_poly.entity_id
_entity_poly.type
_entity_poly.pdbx_seq_one_letter_code
_entity_poly.pdbx_strand_id
1 'polypeptide(L)'
;MNLLELFRTKNLAAELKLSEEGFVTKISEIGNLEYLAKCSVDLESKNLLANLTMWSSGECDFLVTDESAKEVLINETRILQSEDEVENYLEQAYGRLRVVNNRAS
;
A
#
# COMPACT_ATOMS: atom_id res chain seq x y z
N MET A 1 -11.62 0.67 -16.50
CA MET A 1 -11.54 1.13 -15.10
C MET A 1 -10.32 2.03 -14.91
N ASN A 2 -10.50 3.08 -14.16
CA ASN A 2 -9.43 3.99 -13.79
C ASN A 2 -8.43 3.24 -12.87
N LEU A 3 -7.14 3.41 -13.10
CA LEU A 3 -6.13 2.66 -12.31
C LEU A 3 -6.14 3.04 -10.84
N LEU A 4 -6.40 4.30 -10.51
CA LEU A 4 -6.50 4.73 -9.13
C LEU A 4 -7.71 4.11 -8.43
N GLU A 5 -8.82 4.00 -9.13
CA GLU A 5 -10.01 3.33 -8.63
C GLU A 5 -9.77 1.84 -8.42
N LEU A 6 -9.05 1.20 -9.33
CA LEU A 6 -8.67 -0.20 -9.19
C LEU A 6 -7.78 -0.39 -7.96
N PHE A 7 -6.80 0.47 -7.78
CA PHE A 7 -5.91 0.45 -6.61
C PHE A 7 -6.73 0.53 -5.32
N ARG A 8 -7.64 1.49 -5.24
CA ARG A 8 -8.50 1.65 -4.08
C ARG A 8 -9.36 0.41 -3.82
N THR A 9 -10.01 -0.10 -4.86
CA THR A 9 -10.90 -1.26 -4.77
C THR A 9 -10.15 -2.51 -4.30
N LYS A 10 -8.94 -2.74 -4.82
CA LYS A 10 -8.13 -3.89 -4.42
C LYS A 10 -7.67 -3.80 -2.97
N ASN A 11 -7.32 -2.60 -2.52
CA ASN A 11 -6.92 -2.41 -1.13
C ASN A 11 -8.11 -2.60 -0.18
N LEU A 12 -9.29 -2.12 -0.56
CA LEU A 12 -10.51 -2.35 0.22
C LEU A 12 -10.82 -3.85 0.31
N ALA A 13 -10.69 -4.57 -0.79
CA ALA A 13 -10.94 -6.01 -0.81
C ALA A 13 -9.93 -6.78 0.06
N ALA A 14 -8.72 -6.30 0.20
CA ALA A 14 -7.68 -6.94 1.00
C ALA A 14 -7.78 -6.63 2.49
N GLU A 15 -8.58 -5.65 2.89
CA GLU A 15 -8.62 -5.14 4.26
C GLU A 15 -8.94 -6.23 5.30
N LEU A 16 -9.93 -7.08 5.02
CA LEU A 16 -10.32 -8.13 5.95
C LEU A 16 -9.18 -9.13 6.17
N LYS A 17 -8.57 -9.57 5.10
CA LYS A 17 -7.47 -10.53 5.19
C LYS A 17 -6.26 -9.94 5.90
N LEU A 18 -5.94 -8.69 5.62
CA LEU A 18 -4.85 -8.00 6.29
C LEU A 18 -5.14 -7.83 7.77
N SER A 19 -6.40 -7.56 8.14
CA SER A 19 -6.81 -7.48 9.53
C SER A 19 -6.58 -8.81 10.26
N GLU A 20 -6.89 -9.92 9.61
CA GLU A 20 -6.64 -11.25 10.17
C GLU A 20 -5.14 -11.51 10.36
N GLU A 21 -4.30 -10.84 9.60
CA GLU A 21 -2.86 -10.96 9.67
C GLU A 21 -2.21 -9.95 10.62
N GLY A 22 -3.02 -9.17 11.31
CA GLY A 22 -2.54 -8.23 12.33
C GLY A 22 -2.34 -6.80 11.86
N PHE A 23 -2.83 -6.45 10.67
CA PHE A 23 -2.71 -5.09 10.15
C PHE A 23 -4.00 -4.30 10.32
N VAL A 24 -3.87 -3.09 10.83
CA VAL A 24 -4.96 -2.10 10.80
C VAL A 24 -4.76 -1.28 9.53
N THR A 25 -5.79 -1.19 8.72
CA THR A 25 -5.74 -0.53 7.42
C THR A 25 -6.56 0.74 7.45
N LYS A 26 -6.00 1.82 6.93
CA LYS A 26 -6.72 3.08 6.78
C LYS A 26 -6.50 3.59 5.36
N ILE A 27 -7.60 3.75 4.63
CA ILE A 27 -7.56 4.21 3.25
C ILE A 27 -8.08 5.64 3.19
N SER A 28 -7.32 6.53 2.58
CA SER A 28 -7.72 7.91 2.40
C SER A 28 -7.53 8.33 0.95
N GLU A 29 -8.40 9.22 0.50
CA GLU A 29 -8.35 9.76 -0.85
C GLU A 29 -8.19 11.27 -0.76
N ILE A 30 -7.31 11.82 -1.57
CA ILE A 30 -7.10 13.25 -1.61
C ILE A 30 -7.33 13.73 -3.01
N GLY A 31 -8.16 14.76 -3.10
CA GLY A 31 -8.40 15.46 -4.32
C GLY A 31 -9.35 14.75 -5.27
N ASN A 32 -10.11 15.53 -5.94
CA ASN A 32 -10.86 15.15 -7.12
C ASN A 32 -10.38 16.02 -8.26
N LEU A 33 -9.17 16.54 -8.14
CA LEU A 33 -8.59 17.40 -9.14
C LEU A 33 -8.11 16.55 -10.30
N GLU A 34 -8.24 17.11 -11.48
CA GLU A 34 -8.02 16.40 -12.73
C GLU A 34 -6.65 15.76 -12.86
N TYR A 35 -5.65 16.21 -12.09
CA TYR A 35 -4.28 15.71 -12.22
C TYR A 35 -3.54 15.50 -10.91
N LEU A 36 -4.19 15.64 -9.78
CA LEU A 36 -3.53 15.47 -8.47
C LEU A 36 -4.26 14.52 -7.53
N ALA A 37 -5.17 13.71 -8.06
CA ALA A 37 -5.85 12.73 -7.22
C ALA A 37 -4.87 11.65 -6.77
N LYS A 38 -5.00 11.22 -5.52
CA LYS A 38 -4.23 10.11 -4.99
C LYS A 38 -5.05 9.30 -4.01
N CYS A 39 -4.68 8.04 -3.88
CA CYS A 39 -5.23 7.15 -2.87
C CYS A 39 -4.07 6.67 -2.00
N SER A 40 -4.19 6.85 -0.70
CA SER A 40 -3.15 6.48 0.26
C SER A 40 -3.69 5.42 1.20
N VAL A 41 -2.92 4.36 1.40
CA VAL A 41 -3.27 3.25 2.28
C VAL A 41 -2.22 3.16 3.37
N ASP A 42 -2.65 3.40 4.61
CA ASP A 42 -1.78 3.22 5.77
C ASP A 42 -2.07 1.85 6.37
N LEU A 43 -1.01 1.10 6.63
CA LEU A 43 -1.10 -0.22 7.25
C LEU A 43 -0.22 -0.22 8.48
N GLU A 44 -0.78 -0.64 9.59
CA GLU A 44 -0.07 -0.64 10.86
C GLU A 44 -0.22 -2.00 11.54
N SER A 45 0.89 -2.55 11.98
CA SER A 45 0.89 -3.74 12.82
C SER A 45 1.64 -3.42 14.10
N LYS A 46 1.90 -4.42 14.93
CA LYS A 46 2.53 -4.22 16.23
C LYS A 46 3.81 -3.37 16.18
N ASN A 47 4.68 -3.64 15.20
CA ASN A 47 5.96 -2.95 15.11
C ASN A 47 6.22 -2.28 13.76
N LEU A 48 5.28 -2.40 12.81
CA LEU A 48 5.48 -1.86 11.46
C LEU A 48 4.51 -0.75 11.15
N LEU A 49 5.01 0.24 10.43
CA LEU A 49 4.18 1.22 9.74
C LEU A 49 4.47 1.10 8.25
N ALA A 50 3.44 0.99 7.46
CA ALA A 50 3.57 0.92 6.02
C ALA A 50 2.63 1.91 5.35
N ASN A 51 3.03 2.39 4.19
CA ASN A 51 2.20 3.26 3.37
C ASN A 51 2.34 2.86 1.91
N LEU A 52 1.20 2.70 1.26
CA LEU A 52 1.09 2.55 -0.18
C LEU A 52 0.30 3.73 -0.69
N THR A 53 0.90 4.54 -1.55
CA THR A 53 0.22 5.69 -2.13
C THR A 53 0.34 5.62 -3.64
N MET A 54 -0.80 5.70 -4.32
CA MET A 54 -0.82 5.76 -5.77
C MET A 54 -1.45 7.07 -6.22
N TRP A 55 -0.80 7.69 -7.19
CA TRP A 55 -1.26 8.94 -7.80
C TRP A 55 -1.99 8.64 -9.11
N SER A 56 -2.83 9.56 -9.54
CA SER A 56 -3.55 9.43 -10.81
C SER A 56 -2.62 9.28 -12.02
N SER A 57 -1.37 9.72 -11.88
CA SER A 57 -0.35 9.55 -12.93
C SER A 57 0.14 8.12 -13.08
N GLY A 58 -0.18 7.24 -12.13
CA GLY A 58 0.33 5.87 -12.09
C GLY A 58 1.51 5.67 -11.17
N GLU A 59 2.10 6.75 -10.65
CA GLU A 59 3.20 6.64 -9.70
C GLU A 59 2.69 6.00 -8.42
N CYS A 60 3.42 5.02 -7.92
CA CYS A 60 3.06 4.33 -6.69
C CYS A 60 4.28 4.26 -5.77
N ASP A 61 4.12 4.79 -4.57
CA ASP A 61 5.16 4.78 -3.54
C ASP A 61 4.83 3.74 -2.49
N PHE A 62 5.84 2.98 -2.08
CA PHE A 62 5.70 1.96 -1.05
C PHE A 62 6.80 2.15 0.00
N LEU A 63 6.38 2.44 1.23
CA LEU A 63 7.29 2.68 2.34
C LEU A 63 6.90 1.78 3.50
N VAL A 64 7.89 1.07 4.05
CA VAL A 64 7.68 0.25 5.27
C VAL A 64 8.80 0.58 6.25
N THR A 65 8.41 0.90 7.48
CA THR A 65 9.37 1.18 8.54
C THR A 65 9.13 0.26 9.73
N ASP A 66 10.22 -0.17 10.36
CA ASP A 66 10.18 -0.89 11.62
C ASP A 66 10.28 0.16 12.74
N GLU A 67 9.16 0.37 13.44
CA GLU A 67 9.10 1.40 14.47
C GLU A 67 9.94 1.08 15.70
N SER A 68 10.10 -0.19 16.02
CA SER A 68 10.87 -0.59 17.19
C SER A 68 12.38 -0.39 16.96
N ALA A 69 12.86 -0.68 15.75
CA ALA A 69 14.25 -0.53 15.38
C ALA A 69 14.59 0.83 14.78
N LYS A 70 13.57 1.66 14.47
CA LYS A 70 13.73 2.94 13.79
C LYS A 70 14.42 2.79 12.45
N GLU A 71 14.03 1.76 11.70
CA GLU A 71 14.67 1.38 10.46
C GLU A 71 13.70 1.38 9.29
N VAL A 72 14.15 1.88 8.14
CA VAL A 72 13.38 1.80 6.89
C VAL A 72 13.68 0.44 6.25
N LEU A 73 12.65 -0.37 6.09
CA LEU A 73 12.78 -1.71 5.52
C LEU A 73 12.54 -1.74 4.02
N ILE A 74 11.59 -0.93 3.55
CA ILE A 74 11.26 -0.84 2.13
C ILE A 74 10.99 0.63 1.82
N ASN A 75 11.56 1.12 0.73
CA ASN A 75 11.28 2.46 0.23
C ASN A 75 11.49 2.44 -1.27
N GLU A 76 10.40 2.37 -2.01
CA GLU A 76 10.49 2.30 -3.47
C GLU A 76 9.34 3.01 -4.15
N THR A 77 9.57 3.36 -5.41
CA THR A 77 8.58 3.99 -6.28
C THR A 77 8.48 3.19 -7.57
N ARG A 78 7.26 2.96 -8.03
CA ARG A 78 6.98 2.28 -9.29
C ARG A 78 6.04 3.12 -10.12
N ILE A 79 6.12 2.97 -11.43
CA ILE A 79 5.15 3.55 -12.35
C ILE A 79 4.28 2.42 -12.86
N LEU A 80 3.00 2.46 -12.52
CA LEU A 80 2.04 1.42 -12.88
C LEU A 80 1.15 1.93 -14.00
N GLN A 81 1.16 1.27 -15.15
CA GLN A 81 0.49 1.77 -16.35
C GLN A 81 -0.66 0.89 -16.85
N SER A 82 -0.89 -0.24 -16.20
CA SER A 82 -1.96 -1.16 -16.59
C SER A 82 -2.62 -1.77 -15.37
N GLU A 83 -3.81 -2.34 -15.58
CA GLU A 83 -4.53 -3.02 -14.50
C GLU A 83 -3.72 -4.20 -13.97
N ASP A 84 -3.10 -4.97 -14.87
CA ASP A 84 -2.26 -6.10 -14.47
C ASP A 84 -1.09 -5.65 -13.62
N GLU A 85 -0.45 -4.56 -13.96
CA GLU A 85 0.66 -4.03 -13.18
C GLU A 85 0.21 -3.62 -11.78
N VAL A 86 -0.96 -2.99 -11.66
CA VAL A 86 -1.51 -2.60 -10.36
C VAL A 86 -1.78 -3.85 -9.50
N GLU A 87 -2.47 -4.84 -10.07
CA GLU A 87 -2.80 -6.06 -9.34
C GLU A 87 -1.56 -6.83 -8.92
N ASN A 88 -0.61 -7.01 -9.82
CA ASN A 88 0.62 -7.73 -9.51
C ASN A 88 1.47 -7.02 -8.47
N TYR A 89 1.57 -5.71 -8.58
CA TYR A 89 2.35 -4.95 -7.61
C TYR A 89 1.74 -5.02 -6.21
N LEU A 90 0.42 -4.91 -6.10
CA LEU A 90 -0.25 -5.00 -4.80
C LEU A 90 -0.06 -6.38 -4.16
N GLU A 91 -0.15 -7.45 -4.94
CA GLU A 91 0.11 -8.79 -4.42
C GLU A 91 1.54 -8.93 -3.89
N GLN A 92 2.51 -8.39 -4.63
CA GLN A 92 3.90 -8.38 -4.20
C GLN A 92 4.08 -7.58 -2.92
N ALA A 93 3.45 -6.41 -2.85
CA ALA A 93 3.55 -5.54 -1.68
C ALA A 93 2.99 -6.23 -0.44
N TYR A 94 1.81 -6.84 -0.55
CA TYR A 94 1.21 -7.56 0.58
C TYR A 94 2.08 -8.74 1.01
N GLY A 95 2.63 -9.49 0.05
CA GLY A 95 3.52 -10.61 0.36
C GLY A 95 4.77 -10.15 1.11
N ARG A 96 5.35 -9.03 0.69
CA ARG A 96 6.53 -8.48 1.34
C ARG A 96 6.21 -7.97 2.75
N LEU A 97 5.04 -7.35 2.92
CA LEU A 97 4.58 -6.93 4.23
C LEU A 97 4.48 -8.10 5.19
N ARG A 98 3.94 -9.23 4.74
CA ARG A 98 3.82 -10.42 5.58
C ARG A 98 5.18 -10.93 6.00
N VAL A 99 6.14 -10.96 5.08
CA VAL A 99 7.49 -11.43 5.38
C VAL A 99 8.16 -10.54 6.44
N VAL A 100 8.14 -9.22 6.24
CA VAL A 100 8.79 -8.32 7.21
C VAL A 100 8.03 -8.27 8.54
N ASN A 101 6.71 -8.40 8.51
CA ASN A 101 5.91 -8.42 9.73
C ASN A 101 6.24 -9.65 10.59
N ASN A 102 6.42 -10.80 9.96
CA ASN A 102 6.81 -12.02 10.67
C ASN A 102 8.20 -11.92 11.27
N ARG A 103 9.12 -11.21 10.64
CA ARG A 103 10.47 -11.00 11.15
C ARG A 103 10.49 -9.98 12.28
N ALA A 104 9.62 -8.98 12.23
CA ALA A 104 9.58 -7.90 13.21
C ALA A 104 8.88 -8.31 14.51
N SER A 105 8.10 -9.38 14.48
CA SER A 105 7.33 -9.82 15.66
C SER A 105 8.12 -10.75 16.62
#